data_e58141d3f2072f64fce39b7bb8f9a6a5
#
_entry.id   e58141d3f2072f64fce39b7bb8f9a6a5
#
_cell.length_a   1.000
_cell.length_b   1.000
_cell.length_c   1.000
_cell.angle_alpha   90.00
_cell.angle_beta   90.00
_cell.angle_gamma   90.00
#
_symmetry.space_group_name_H-M   'P 1'
#
loop_
_entity.id
_entity.type
_entity.pdbx_description
1 polymer ?
#
loop_
_entity_poly.entity_id
_entity_poly.type
_entity_poly.pdbx_seq_one_letter_code
_entity_poly.pdbx_strand_id
1 'polypeptide(L)'
;VVQLVSTAEAILDRRLAEISPQERAHLDLELSPRATMIDYLKNAFPTQQMHVFATSDGSLRSEPMRDEAGNMVECAEALATRDALIEELCAMPPVPAALDALLAHFGTSQVAEVTGRSRRIVIGSDGSQKLERRGARANLSETQAFMDGLKPILVFSDAGGTGRSYHADLTCRTADKRRVHFLLEPGWRADVAIQGLGRTHRT
;
A
#
# COMPACT_ATOMS: atom_id res chain seq x y z
N VAL A 1 -10.70 -16.32 -1.78
CA VAL A 1 -9.31 -15.91 -1.99
C VAL A 1 -9.30 -14.51 -2.59
N VAL A 2 -8.44 -13.66 -2.09
CA VAL A 2 -8.29 -12.26 -2.56
C VAL A 2 -6.86 -12.07 -3.08
N GLN A 3 -6.75 -11.59 -4.30
CA GLN A 3 -5.48 -11.20 -4.92
C GLN A 3 -5.35 -9.68 -4.93
N LEU A 4 -4.22 -9.17 -4.45
CA LEU A 4 -3.89 -7.74 -4.44
C LEU A 4 -2.40 -7.53 -4.78
N VAL A 5 -2.02 -6.28 -4.99
CA VAL A 5 -0.64 -5.87 -5.30
C VAL A 5 -0.05 -5.07 -4.15
N SER A 6 -0.78 -4.07 -3.65
CA SER A 6 -0.30 -3.17 -2.62
C SER A 6 -0.43 -3.78 -1.22
N THR A 7 0.65 -3.67 -0.44
CA THR A 7 0.65 -4.12 0.97
C THR A 7 0.84 -2.97 1.96
N ALA A 8 0.95 -1.75 1.48
CA ALA A 8 1.25 -0.53 2.24
C ALA A 8 2.56 -0.58 3.06
N GLU A 9 3.43 -1.60 2.87
CA GLU A 9 4.67 -1.74 3.65
C GLU A 9 5.64 -0.58 3.44
N ALA A 10 5.80 -0.11 2.21
CA ALA A 10 6.68 1.02 1.91
C ALA A 10 6.22 2.33 2.58
N ILE A 11 4.90 2.52 2.72
CA ILE A 11 4.33 3.66 3.44
C ILE A 11 4.61 3.51 4.93
N LEU A 12 4.37 2.32 5.49
CA LEU A 12 4.64 1.99 6.88
C LEU A 12 6.12 2.20 7.23
N ASP A 13 7.04 1.73 6.39
CA ASP A 13 8.48 1.85 6.62
C ASP A 13 8.93 3.31 6.65
N ARG A 14 8.42 4.13 5.74
CA ARG A 14 8.69 5.57 5.72
C ARG A 14 8.17 6.24 6.99
N ARG A 15 6.91 6.00 7.37
CA ARG A 15 6.32 6.56 8.59
C ARG A 15 7.09 6.15 9.84
N LEU A 16 7.50 4.89 9.94
CA LEU A 16 8.31 4.41 11.07
C LEU A 16 9.70 5.04 11.13
N ALA A 17 10.26 5.47 10.00
CA ALA A 17 11.54 6.18 9.97
C ALA A 17 11.42 7.63 10.46
N GLU A 18 10.25 8.25 10.32
CA GLU A 18 9.97 9.64 10.70
C GLU A 18 9.68 9.81 12.20
N ILE A 19 9.27 8.75 12.89
CA ILE A 19 8.88 8.78 14.31
C ILE A 19 9.99 8.28 15.25
N SER A 20 10.06 8.89 16.44
CA SER A 20 11.02 8.51 17.47
C SER A 20 10.69 7.14 18.10
N PRO A 21 11.67 6.49 18.79
CA PRO A 21 11.41 5.23 19.52
C PRO A 21 10.31 5.36 20.60
N GLN A 22 10.15 6.53 21.21
CA GLN A 22 9.13 6.77 22.24
C GLN A 22 7.71 6.82 21.60
N GLU A 23 7.57 7.49 20.47
CA GLU A 23 6.30 7.57 19.73
C GLU A 23 5.87 6.22 19.17
N ARG A 24 6.81 5.29 18.94
CA ARG A 24 6.48 3.92 18.52
C ARG A 24 5.73 3.10 19.59
N ALA A 25 5.75 3.55 20.84
CA ALA A 25 4.98 2.90 21.92
C ALA A 25 3.48 3.22 21.85
N HIS A 26 3.11 4.35 21.22
CA HIS A 26 1.73 4.81 21.04
C HIS A 26 1.53 5.18 19.58
N LEU A 27 1.38 4.17 18.72
CA LEU A 27 1.23 4.37 17.29
C LEU A 27 -0.16 4.95 16.98
N ASP A 28 -0.16 6.01 16.17
CA ASP A 28 -1.34 6.55 15.50
C ASP A 28 -0.93 6.92 14.06
N LEU A 29 -0.77 5.90 13.23
CA LEU A 29 -0.27 6.05 11.87
C LEU A 29 -1.41 5.94 10.87
N GLU A 30 -1.55 6.96 10.04
CA GLU A 30 -2.40 6.91 8.86
C GLU A 30 -1.61 6.33 7.66
N LEU A 31 -1.97 5.13 7.23
CA LEU A 31 -1.37 4.45 6.08
C LEU A 31 -2.28 4.48 4.85
N SER A 32 -3.15 5.49 4.77
CA SER A 32 -4.08 5.64 3.65
C SER A 32 -3.38 6.19 2.39
N PRO A 33 -3.94 5.95 1.20
CA PRO A 33 -3.54 6.64 -0.03
C PRO A 33 -3.61 8.17 0.09
N ARG A 34 -4.59 8.68 0.85
CA ARG A 34 -4.74 10.10 1.16
C ARG A 34 -3.46 10.68 1.81
N ALA A 35 -2.95 10.01 2.84
CA ALA A 35 -1.72 10.44 3.52
C ALA A 35 -0.53 10.50 2.55
N THR A 36 -0.42 9.52 1.64
CA THR A 36 0.64 9.51 0.61
C THR A 36 0.50 10.68 -0.37
N MET A 37 -0.73 11.02 -0.77
CA MET A 37 -0.98 12.17 -1.65
C MET A 37 -0.64 13.50 -0.97
N ILE A 38 -1.01 13.66 0.30
CA ILE A 38 -0.66 14.84 1.10
C ILE A 38 0.86 14.99 1.22
N ASP A 39 1.58 13.89 1.47
CA ASP A 39 3.05 13.91 1.52
C ASP A 39 3.67 14.32 0.17
N TYR A 40 3.13 13.80 -0.92
CA TYR A 40 3.56 14.18 -2.27
C TYR A 40 3.36 15.69 -2.49
N LEU A 41 2.18 16.22 -2.18
CA LEU A 41 1.87 17.64 -2.33
C LEU A 41 2.81 18.52 -1.48
N LYS A 42 3.12 18.09 -0.26
CA LYS A 42 4.02 18.84 0.63
C LYS A 42 5.47 18.84 0.16
N ASN A 43 5.96 17.75 -0.41
CA ASN A 43 7.39 17.54 -0.62
C ASN A 43 7.82 17.58 -2.10
N ALA A 44 6.91 17.34 -3.05
CA ALA A 44 7.24 17.19 -4.46
C ALA A 44 6.37 18.03 -5.42
N PHE A 45 5.34 18.74 -4.91
CA PHE A 45 4.54 19.62 -5.75
C PHE A 45 5.39 20.81 -6.22
N PRO A 46 5.43 21.10 -7.54
CA PRO A 46 6.29 22.14 -8.08
C PRO A 46 5.71 23.54 -7.74
N THR A 47 6.36 24.23 -6.80
CA THR A 47 5.96 25.58 -6.37
C THR A 47 6.89 26.67 -6.89
N GLN A 48 7.96 26.30 -7.59
CA GLN A 48 8.96 27.26 -8.07
C GLN A 48 8.43 28.04 -9.26
N GLN A 49 8.65 29.35 -9.23
CA GLN A 49 8.39 30.21 -10.40
C GLN A 49 9.46 29.96 -11.46
N MET A 50 9.00 29.72 -12.70
CA MET A 50 9.87 29.42 -13.82
C MET A 50 9.95 30.61 -14.77
N HIS A 51 11.17 30.96 -15.21
CA HIS A 51 11.41 31.88 -16.31
C HIS A 51 11.54 31.06 -17.61
N VAL A 52 10.69 31.37 -18.59
CA VAL A 52 10.72 30.73 -19.91
C VAL A 52 11.38 31.66 -20.90
N PHE A 53 12.39 31.18 -21.63
CA PHE A 53 13.10 31.95 -22.64
C PHE A 53 13.37 31.13 -23.91
N ALA A 54 13.50 31.79 -25.03
CA ALA A 54 13.88 31.16 -26.29
C ALA A 54 15.42 31.12 -26.40
N THR A 55 15.93 29.96 -26.76
CA THR A 55 17.34 29.76 -27.10
C THR A 55 17.64 30.19 -28.55
N SER A 56 18.93 30.32 -28.88
CA SER A 56 19.36 30.77 -30.23
C SER A 56 18.94 29.85 -31.38
N ASP A 57 18.60 28.58 -31.09
CA ASP A 57 18.07 27.61 -32.05
C ASP A 57 16.53 27.63 -32.17
N GLY A 58 15.86 28.58 -31.48
CA GLY A 58 14.41 28.70 -31.45
C GLY A 58 13.69 27.74 -30.50
N SER A 59 14.38 26.90 -29.75
CA SER A 59 13.77 26.06 -28.71
C SER A 59 13.42 26.88 -27.48
N LEU A 60 12.34 26.48 -26.77
CA LEU A 60 11.97 27.05 -25.47
C LEU A 60 12.65 26.28 -24.34
N ARG A 61 13.29 27.01 -23.45
CA ARG A 61 13.80 26.47 -22.19
C ARG A 61 13.20 27.21 -21.01
N SER A 62 13.18 26.52 -19.85
CA SER A 62 12.74 27.11 -18.60
C SER A 62 13.78 26.88 -17.52
N GLU A 63 13.96 27.84 -16.65
CA GLU A 63 14.82 27.75 -15.48
C GLU A 63 14.11 28.37 -14.27
N PRO A 64 14.41 27.90 -13.03
CA PRO A 64 13.84 28.50 -11.82
C PRO A 64 14.27 29.95 -11.65
N MET A 65 13.33 30.83 -11.37
CA MET A 65 13.62 32.21 -11.00
C MET A 65 14.30 32.28 -9.63
N ARG A 66 15.27 33.20 -9.51
CA ARG A 66 15.96 33.47 -8.27
C ARG A 66 15.82 34.94 -7.88
N ASP A 67 15.75 35.21 -6.58
CA ASP A 67 15.77 36.56 -6.03
C ASP A 67 17.22 37.12 -6.03
N GLU A 68 17.37 38.37 -5.58
CA GLU A 68 18.67 39.05 -5.51
C GLU A 68 19.66 38.36 -4.55
N ALA A 69 19.17 37.56 -3.59
CA ALA A 69 19.97 36.79 -2.66
C ALA A 69 20.30 35.37 -3.20
N GLY A 70 19.80 35.00 -4.40
CA GLY A 70 20.01 33.71 -5.04
C GLY A 70 19.04 32.60 -4.61
N ASN A 71 18.03 32.90 -3.77
CA ASN A 71 17.00 31.93 -3.36
C ASN A 71 15.99 31.71 -4.50
N MET A 72 15.41 30.51 -4.54
CA MET A 72 14.34 30.20 -5.47
C MET A 72 13.09 31.03 -5.16
N VAL A 73 12.49 31.65 -6.18
CA VAL A 73 11.23 32.37 -6.04
C VAL A 73 10.07 31.39 -6.16
N GLU A 74 9.16 31.42 -5.20
CA GLU A 74 7.97 30.60 -5.23
C GLU A 74 6.83 31.29 -6.01
N CYS A 75 6.05 30.51 -6.73
CA CYS A 75 4.86 30.96 -7.45
C CYS A 75 3.67 30.96 -6.48
N ALA A 76 3.12 32.13 -6.19
CA ALA A 76 2.00 32.27 -5.24
C ALA A 76 0.75 31.48 -5.67
N GLU A 77 0.47 31.40 -6.99
CA GLU A 77 -0.64 30.62 -7.52
C GLU A 77 -0.43 29.10 -7.34
N ALA A 78 0.79 28.62 -7.55
CA ALA A 78 1.12 27.21 -7.34
C ALA A 78 1.05 26.83 -5.86
N LEU A 79 1.51 27.71 -4.95
CA LEU A 79 1.35 27.54 -3.51
C LEU A 79 -0.12 27.48 -3.10
N ALA A 80 -0.94 28.42 -3.55
CA ALA A 80 -2.37 28.44 -3.27
C ALA A 80 -3.09 27.18 -3.79
N THR A 81 -2.71 26.73 -4.99
CA THR A 81 -3.25 25.48 -5.57
C THR A 81 -2.86 24.27 -4.75
N ARG A 82 -1.60 24.14 -4.37
CA ARG A 82 -1.12 23.04 -3.49
C ARG A 82 -1.87 23.03 -2.17
N ASP A 83 -2.02 24.19 -1.53
CA ASP A 83 -2.64 24.29 -0.21
C ASP A 83 -4.15 23.98 -0.28
N ALA A 84 -4.84 24.42 -1.33
CA ALA A 84 -6.24 24.05 -1.57
C ALA A 84 -6.41 22.54 -1.79
N LEU A 85 -5.54 21.89 -2.56
CA LEU A 85 -5.56 20.44 -2.75
C LEU A 85 -5.31 19.67 -1.45
N ILE A 86 -4.41 20.17 -0.59
CA ILE A 86 -4.18 19.59 0.73
C ILE A 86 -5.44 19.73 1.61
N GLU A 87 -6.10 20.87 1.60
CA GLU A 87 -7.36 21.09 2.32
C GLU A 87 -8.46 20.13 1.84
N GLU A 88 -8.65 19.99 0.54
CA GLU A 88 -9.61 19.04 -0.03
C GLU A 88 -9.32 17.60 0.41
N LEU A 89 -8.06 17.17 0.34
CA LEU A 89 -7.66 15.84 0.79
C LEU A 89 -7.89 15.64 2.29
N CYS A 90 -7.61 16.66 3.11
CA CYS A 90 -7.86 16.59 4.56
C CYS A 90 -9.34 16.49 4.90
N ALA A 91 -10.22 17.07 4.09
CA ALA A 91 -11.68 16.98 4.27
C ALA A 91 -12.25 15.60 3.90
N MET A 92 -11.56 14.80 3.09
CA MET A 92 -12.00 13.45 2.74
C MET A 92 -11.78 12.47 3.90
N PRO A 93 -12.68 11.50 4.12
CA PRO A 93 -12.44 10.44 5.07
C PRO A 93 -11.25 9.59 4.62
N PRO A 94 -10.39 9.10 5.54
CA PRO A 94 -9.29 8.21 5.18
C PRO A 94 -9.82 6.87 4.68
N VAL A 95 -9.32 6.42 3.54
CA VAL A 95 -9.59 5.09 2.99
C VAL A 95 -8.40 4.19 3.34
N PRO A 96 -8.57 3.18 4.19
CA PRO A 96 -7.47 2.29 4.54
C PRO A 96 -6.99 1.50 3.32
N ALA A 97 -5.74 1.06 3.33
CA ALA A 97 -5.24 0.11 2.33
C ALA A 97 -6.10 -1.17 2.35
N ALA A 98 -6.38 -1.73 1.18
CA ALA A 98 -7.32 -2.85 1.04
C ALA A 98 -6.99 -4.05 1.94
N LEU A 99 -5.70 -4.40 2.03
CA LEU A 99 -5.24 -5.49 2.91
C LEU A 99 -5.52 -5.20 4.39
N ASP A 100 -5.24 -3.98 4.84
CA ASP A 100 -5.43 -3.60 6.24
C ASP A 100 -6.92 -3.48 6.59
N ALA A 101 -7.75 -3.02 5.64
CA ALA A 101 -9.21 -3.03 5.79
C ALA A 101 -9.76 -4.46 5.96
N LEU A 102 -9.28 -5.41 5.16
CA LEU A 102 -9.67 -6.82 5.27
C LEU A 102 -9.27 -7.43 6.61
N LEU A 103 -8.03 -7.15 7.06
CA LEU A 103 -7.54 -7.64 8.35
C LEU A 103 -8.28 -7.01 9.53
N ALA A 104 -8.60 -5.73 9.47
CA ALA A 104 -9.39 -5.04 10.49
C ALA A 104 -10.82 -5.58 10.58
N HIS A 105 -11.45 -5.86 9.42
CA HIS A 105 -12.84 -6.32 9.37
C HIS A 105 -13.00 -7.79 9.80
N PHE A 106 -12.18 -8.69 9.28
CA PHE A 106 -12.32 -10.13 9.50
C PHE A 106 -11.44 -10.66 10.65
N GLY A 107 -10.45 -9.92 11.05
CA GLY A 107 -9.44 -10.33 12.03
C GLY A 107 -8.37 -11.28 11.47
N THR A 108 -7.22 -11.27 12.12
CA THR A 108 -6.07 -12.12 11.75
C THR A 108 -6.30 -13.60 11.98
N SER A 109 -7.31 -13.97 12.78
CA SER A 109 -7.73 -15.37 12.99
C SER A 109 -8.49 -15.97 11.82
N GLN A 110 -9.15 -15.14 10.99
CA GLN A 110 -9.94 -15.59 9.85
C GLN A 110 -9.18 -15.39 8.53
N VAL A 111 -8.23 -14.47 8.49
CA VAL A 111 -7.51 -14.10 7.27
C VAL A 111 -6.10 -14.70 7.31
N ALA A 112 -5.81 -15.56 6.35
CA ALA A 112 -4.46 -16.02 6.03
C ALA A 112 -3.80 -14.99 5.10
N GLU A 113 -2.74 -14.36 5.56
CA GLU A 113 -2.00 -13.36 4.80
C GLU A 113 -0.72 -13.96 4.21
N VAL A 114 -0.61 -13.98 2.88
CA VAL A 114 0.56 -14.47 2.14
C VAL A 114 1.10 -13.35 1.24
N THR A 115 1.86 -12.45 1.84
CA THR A 115 2.40 -11.26 1.19
C THR A 115 3.91 -11.14 1.42
N GLY A 116 4.55 -10.22 0.71
CA GLY A 116 5.98 -9.92 0.90
C GLY A 116 6.28 -9.11 2.16
N ARG A 117 5.27 -8.50 2.81
CA ARG A 117 5.53 -7.58 3.92
C ARG A 117 6.03 -8.31 5.18
N SER A 118 7.00 -7.70 5.83
CA SER A 118 7.63 -8.19 7.06
C SER A 118 7.01 -7.59 8.33
N ARG A 119 6.25 -6.50 8.20
CA ARG A 119 5.61 -5.76 9.30
C ARG A 119 4.19 -5.34 8.91
N ARG A 120 3.32 -5.24 9.91
CA ARG A 120 1.96 -4.72 9.74
C ARG A 120 1.50 -4.01 11.00
N ILE A 121 0.53 -3.11 10.86
CA ILE A 121 -0.23 -2.57 12.00
C ILE A 121 -1.44 -3.48 12.24
N VAL A 122 -1.62 -3.84 13.49
CA VAL A 122 -2.81 -4.55 13.97
C VAL A 122 -3.56 -3.63 14.91
N ILE A 123 -4.87 -3.52 14.70
CA ILE A 123 -5.74 -2.71 15.55
C ILE A 123 -6.27 -3.62 16.66
N GLY A 124 -6.01 -3.24 17.91
CA GLY A 124 -6.54 -3.91 19.08
C GLY A 124 -8.04 -3.68 19.25
N SER A 125 -8.68 -4.45 20.11
CA SER A 125 -10.10 -4.27 20.47
C SER A 125 -10.40 -2.92 21.13
N ASP A 126 -9.40 -2.29 21.70
CA ASP A 126 -9.41 -0.95 22.30
C ASP A 126 -9.13 0.18 21.29
N GLY A 127 -8.98 -0.14 20.00
CA GLY A 127 -8.60 0.79 18.93
C GLY A 127 -7.11 1.11 18.88
N SER A 128 -6.29 0.61 19.81
CA SER A 128 -4.85 0.85 19.81
C SER A 128 -4.16 0.20 18.61
N GLN A 129 -3.20 0.89 18.02
CA GLN A 129 -2.36 0.36 16.96
C GLN A 129 -1.13 -0.33 17.55
N LYS A 130 -0.83 -1.54 17.05
CA LYS A 130 0.37 -2.29 17.43
C LYS A 130 1.14 -2.73 16.20
N LEU A 131 2.45 -2.50 16.22
CA LEU A 131 3.35 -2.99 15.18
C LEU A 131 3.63 -4.47 15.42
N GLU A 132 3.19 -5.30 14.50
CA GLU A 132 3.46 -6.74 14.51
C GLU A 132 4.52 -7.09 13.45
N ARG A 133 5.51 -7.88 13.84
CA ARG A 133 6.51 -8.43 12.92
C ARG A 133 6.06 -9.81 12.43
N ARG A 134 6.17 -10.01 11.12
CA ARG A 134 5.89 -11.30 10.49
C ARG A 134 7.20 -12.04 10.28
N GLY A 135 7.31 -13.21 10.86
CA GLY A 135 8.52 -14.04 10.74
C GLY A 135 8.68 -14.64 9.34
N ALA A 136 9.90 -15.08 9.01
CA ALA A 136 10.24 -15.64 7.69
C ALA A 136 9.35 -16.84 7.27
N ARG A 137 8.79 -17.59 8.23
CA ARG A 137 7.90 -18.72 7.97
C ARG A 137 6.42 -18.36 7.99
N ALA A 138 6.05 -17.09 8.22
CA ALA A 138 4.65 -16.67 8.33
C ALA A 138 3.83 -17.07 7.10
N ASN A 139 4.34 -16.83 5.90
CA ASN A 139 3.63 -17.19 4.67
C ASN A 139 3.38 -18.70 4.53
N LEU A 140 4.28 -19.54 5.05
CA LEU A 140 4.09 -20.99 5.04
C LEU A 140 2.98 -21.41 5.99
N SER A 141 3.02 -20.94 7.23
CA SER A 141 2.00 -21.26 8.23
C SER A 141 0.62 -20.72 7.87
N GLU A 142 0.55 -19.52 7.27
CA GLU A 142 -0.70 -18.94 6.79
C GLU A 142 -1.28 -19.72 5.60
N THR A 143 -0.43 -20.13 4.65
CA THR A 143 -0.86 -21.01 3.54
C THR A 143 -1.45 -22.32 4.08
N GLN A 144 -0.75 -22.96 5.03
CA GLN A 144 -1.20 -24.21 5.62
C GLN A 144 -2.53 -24.03 6.36
N ALA A 145 -2.67 -22.96 7.16
CA ALA A 145 -3.91 -22.66 7.86
C ALA A 145 -5.11 -22.48 6.92
N PHE A 146 -4.90 -21.85 5.74
CA PHE A 146 -5.93 -21.78 4.72
C PHE A 146 -6.25 -23.13 4.09
N MET A 147 -5.23 -23.90 3.71
CA MET A 147 -5.41 -25.22 3.08
C MET A 147 -6.06 -26.23 4.03
N ASP A 148 -5.81 -26.13 5.33
CA ASP A 148 -6.44 -26.95 6.38
C ASP A 148 -7.85 -26.46 6.75
N GLY A 149 -8.29 -25.30 6.26
CA GLY A 149 -9.60 -24.73 6.54
C GLY A 149 -9.70 -24.03 7.89
N LEU A 150 -8.58 -23.81 8.58
CA LEU A 150 -8.53 -23.07 9.83
C LEU A 150 -8.79 -21.57 9.62
N LYS A 151 -8.34 -21.05 8.47
CA LYS A 151 -8.61 -19.68 8.02
C LYS A 151 -9.35 -19.72 6.69
N PRO A 152 -10.61 -19.27 6.64
CA PRO A 152 -11.44 -19.38 5.43
C PRO A 152 -11.09 -18.35 4.35
N ILE A 153 -10.41 -17.27 4.70
CA ILE A 153 -10.05 -16.19 3.79
C ILE A 153 -8.54 -16.23 3.57
N LEU A 154 -8.11 -16.28 2.30
CA LEU A 154 -6.70 -16.09 1.93
C LEU A 154 -6.56 -14.77 1.18
N VAL A 155 -5.62 -13.93 1.61
CA VAL A 155 -5.17 -12.74 0.90
C VAL A 155 -3.72 -12.93 0.49
N PHE A 156 -3.42 -12.79 -0.79
CA PHE A 156 -2.05 -12.91 -1.27
C PHE A 156 -1.66 -11.79 -2.22
N SER A 157 -0.37 -11.44 -2.19
CA SER A 157 0.27 -10.62 -3.21
C SER A 157 1.24 -11.45 -4.04
N ASP A 158 1.65 -10.94 -5.20
CA ASP A 158 2.58 -11.66 -6.07
C ASP A 158 3.90 -11.97 -5.35
N ALA A 159 4.46 -10.99 -4.64
CA ALA A 159 5.71 -11.15 -3.89
C ALA A 159 5.67 -12.26 -2.83
N GLY A 160 4.55 -12.41 -2.12
CA GLY A 160 4.39 -13.45 -1.08
C GLY A 160 3.93 -14.80 -1.62
N GLY A 161 3.23 -14.79 -2.73
CA GLY A 161 2.57 -15.96 -3.31
C GLY A 161 3.38 -16.74 -4.37
N THR A 162 4.57 -16.26 -4.77
CA THR A 162 5.36 -16.90 -5.83
C THR A 162 5.66 -18.37 -5.52
N GLY A 163 5.42 -19.25 -6.52
CA GLY A 163 5.64 -20.70 -6.41
C GLY A 163 4.61 -21.46 -5.56
N ARG A 164 3.54 -20.81 -5.06
CA ARG A 164 2.53 -21.44 -4.22
C ARG A 164 1.25 -21.71 -5.01
N SER A 165 0.48 -22.71 -4.55
CA SER A 165 -0.84 -23.04 -5.09
C SER A 165 -1.85 -23.10 -3.95
N TYR A 166 -3.06 -22.62 -4.22
CA TYR A 166 -4.16 -22.53 -3.26
C TYR A 166 -5.44 -23.20 -3.74
N HIS A 167 -5.35 -24.03 -4.81
CA HIS A 167 -6.50 -24.75 -5.35
C HIS A 167 -6.98 -25.83 -4.36
N ALA A 168 -8.21 -26.26 -4.53
CA ALA A 168 -8.80 -27.33 -3.75
C ALA A 168 -8.32 -28.68 -4.29
N ASP A 169 -7.07 -29.03 -3.98
CA ASP A 169 -6.49 -30.33 -4.33
C ASP A 169 -7.20 -31.44 -3.58
N LEU A 170 -7.36 -32.61 -4.23
CA LEU A 170 -8.03 -33.77 -3.65
C LEU A 170 -7.38 -34.28 -2.35
N THR A 171 -6.10 -33.95 -2.13
CA THR A 171 -5.34 -34.34 -0.93
C THR A 171 -5.48 -33.34 0.22
N CYS A 172 -6.01 -32.13 -0.03
CA CYS A 172 -6.16 -31.14 1.03
C CYS A 172 -7.47 -31.34 1.83
N ARG A 173 -7.47 -30.91 3.10
CA ARG A 173 -8.63 -31.02 4.01
C ARG A 173 -9.87 -30.25 3.53
N THR A 174 -9.67 -29.32 2.61
CA THR A 174 -10.72 -28.45 2.05
C THR A 174 -10.97 -28.75 0.58
N ALA A 175 -10.74 -29.99 0.13
CA ALA A 175 -10.96 -30.45 -1.25
C ALA A 175 -12.41 -30.28 -1.70
N ASP A 176 -13.36 -30.41 -0.77
CA ASP A 176 -14.80 -30.24 -0.99
C ASP A 176 -15.25 -28.77 -1.04
N LYS A 177 -14.38 -27.84 -0.64
CA LYS A 177 -14.73 -26.42 -0.57
C LYS A 177 -14.43 -25.71 -1.88
N ARG A 178 -15.45 -25.09 -2.44
CA ARG A 178 -15.30 -24.22 -3.62
C ARG A 178 -14.41 -23.02 -3.32
N ARG A 179 -13.40 -22.76 -4.16
CA ARG A 179 -12.59 -21.55 -4.12
C ARG A 179 -13.30 -20.43 -4.89
N VAL A 180 -13.55 -19.31 -4.22
CA VAL A 180 -14.00 -18.08 -4.86
C VAL A 180 -12.80 -17.13 -4.89
N HIS A 181 -12.46 -16.60 -6.04
CA HIS A 181 -11.31 -15.71 -6.23
C HIS A 181 -11.80 -14.30 -6.58
N PHE A 182 -11.34 -13.32 -5.80
CA PHE A 182 -11.54 -11.91 -6.03
C PHE A 182 -10.21 -11.30 -6.46
N LEU A 183 -10.15 -10.79 -7.68
CA LEU A 183 -9.05 -9.97 -8.17
C LEU A 183 -9.33 -8.53 -7.78
N LEU A 184 -8.83 -8.11 -6.62
CA LEU A 184 -9.09 -6.78 -6.06
C LEU A 184 -8.18 -5.72 -6.71
N GLU A 185 -6.91 -6.06 -6.88
CA GLU A 185 -5.93 -5.19 -7.54
C GLU A 185 -5.21 -5.99 -8.65
N PRO A 186 -5.52 -5.75 -9.94
CA PRO A 186 -4.92 -6.50 -11.03
C PRO A 186 -3.44 -6.14 -11.29
N GLY A 187 -2.99 -4.95 -10.82
CA GLY A 187 -1.67 -4.42 -11.13
C GLY A 187 -1.54 -3.94 -12.58
N TRP A 188 -0.31 -3.71 -13.00
CA TRP A 188 0.02 -3.16 -14.32
C TRP A 188 0.31 -4.23 -15.38
N ARG A 189 0.39 -5.50 -15.00
CA ARG A 189 0.76 -6.63 -15.86
C ARG A 189 -0.34 -7.68 -15.88
N ALA A 190 -1.00 -7.82 -17.00
CA ALA A 190 -2.09 -8.79 -17.19
C ALA A 190 -1.65 -10.25 -17.01
N ASP A 191 -0.42 -10.61 -17.44
CA ASP A 191 0.15 -11.95 -17.27
C ASP A 191 0.29 -12.33 -15.79
N VAL A 192 0.71 -11.40 -14.92
CA VAL A 192 0.83 -11.60 -13.47
C VAL A 192 -0.54 -11.78 -12.84
N ALA A 193 -1.53 -10.96 -13.23
CA ALA A 193 -2.90 -11.09 -12.75
C ALA A 193 -3.50 -12.47 -13.10
N ILE A 194 -3.32 -12.92 -14.34
CA ILE A 194 -3.79 -14.24 -14.81
C ILE A 194 -3.07 -15.39 -14.09
N GLN A 195 -1.75 -15.28 -13.88
CA GLN A 195 -1.01 -16.28 -13.10
C GLN A 195 -1.54 -16.38 -11.66
N GLY A 196 -1.95 -15.27 -11.07
CA GLY A 196 -2.60 -15.26 -9.76
C GLY A 196 -3.90 -16.05 -9.74
N LEU A 197 -4.76 -15.90 -10.75
CA LEU A 197 -5.99 -16.71 -10.91
C LEU A 197 -5.68 -18.21 -11.01
N GLY A 198 -4.63 -18.60 -11.73
CA GLY A 198 -4.16 -19.97 -11.85
C GLY A 198 -3.68 -20.60 -10.54
N ARG A 199 -3.44 -19.82 -9.48
CA ARG A 199 -3.06 -20.35 -8.16
C ARG A 199 -4.24 -20.96 -7.40
N THR A 200 -5.46 -20.56 -7.68
CA THR A 200 -6.68 -21.04 -7.02
C THR A 200 -7.45 -22.05 -7.84
N HIS A 201 -7.13 -22.17 -9.13
CA HIS A 201 -7.75 -23.12 -10.04
C HIS A 201 -6.65 -23.79 -10.89
N ARG A 202 -6.49 -25.10 -10.70
CA ARG A 202 -5.64 -25.97 -11.53
C ARG A 202 -6.47 -27.18 -11.92
N THR A 203 -6.41 -27.53 -13.19
CA THR A 203 -6.90 -28.80 -13.75
C THR A 203 -5.86 -29.88 -13.58
#